data_41012f58acd5c9e3ee639b9547aac9eb
#
_entry.id   41012f58acd5c9e3ee639b9547aac9eb
#
_cell.length_a   1.000
_cell.length_b   1.000
_cell.length_c   1.000
_cell.angle_alpha   90.00
_cell.angle_beta   90.00
_cell.angle_gamma   90.00
#
_symmetry.space_group_name_H-M   'P 1'
#
loop_
_entity.id
_entity.type
_entity.pdbx_description
1 polymer ?
#
loop_
_entity_poly.entity_id
_entity_poly.type
_entity_poly.pdbx_seq_one_letter_code
_entity_poly.pdbx_strand_id
1 'polypeptide(L)'
;MDKLQAIRGIAFDLDGTLVDSAPGLTSAVDNALYALELPVAGEERVITWIGNGADVLMERALTWARQERATLRAAMGKPSVDDHDIPQDEQLRILRKLFDRYYAEAAEEGSFLFPAVADTLGALHAKGLPLALVTNKPTPFVAPLLDALDIAKYFTVVIGGDDVQNKKPHPEPLLLVAEKLSLAPAEQLFVGDSRNDIQAAKAAGCCSVGLTYGYNYGEPLALSEPDYLFDQFNELLPALGLPHSETQELKHD
;
A
#
# COMPACT_ATOMS: atom_id res chain seq x y z
N MET A 1 30.25 -0.35 -6.80
CA MET A 1 29.54 0.84 -7.33
C MET A 1 28.24 0.97 -6.54
N ASP A 2 27.93 2.18 -6.13
CA ASP A 2 26.65 2.47 -5.49
C ASP A 2 25.53 2.22 -6.51
N LYS A 3 24.58 1.33 -6.17
CA LYS A 3 23.47 0.97 -7.07
C LYS A 3 22.64 2.19 -7.48
N LEU A 4 22.52 3.19 -6.60
CA LEU A 4 21.74 4.40 -6.87
C LEU A 4 22.31 5.26 -7.99
N GLN A 5 23.61 5.18 -8.30
CA GLN A 5 24.20 5.91 -9.42
C GLN A 5 23.75 5.40 -10.80
N ALA A 6 23.28 4.17 -10.87
CA ALA A 6 22.79 3.56 -12.11
C ALA A 6 21.28 3.82 -12.35
N ILE A 7 20.57 4.41 -11.39
CA ILE A 7 19.12 4.58 -11.45
C ILE A 7 18.73 5.63 -12.48
N ARG A 8 17.77 5.25 -13.33
CA ARG A 8 17.22 6.06 -14.41
C ARG A 8 15.71 6.19 -14.37
N GLY A 9 15.04 5.46 -13.49
CA GLY A 9 13.61 5.55 -13.24
C GLY A 9 13.25 5.00 -11.87
N ILE A 10 12.17 5.48 -11.29
CA ILE A 10 11.74 5.13 -9.93
C ILE A 10 10.29 4.69 -9.96
N ALA A 11 10.03 3.54 -9.38
CA ALA A 11 8.67 3.07 -9.12
C ALA A 11 8.40 3.08 -7.60
N PHE A 12 7.17 3.38 -7.22
CA PHE A 12 6.73 3.48 -5.83
C PHE A 12 5.53 2.58 -5.59
N ASP A 13 5.46 1.98 -4.40
CA ASP A 13 4.19 1.51 -3.87
C ASP A 13 3.32 2.69 -3.44
N LEU A 14 2.06 2.44 -3.11
CA LEU A 14 1.06 3.45 -2.74
C LEU A 14 0.74 3.41 -1.25
N ASP A 15 0.01 2.37 -0.82
CA ASP A 15 -0.52 2.25 0.55
C ASP A 15 0.61 1.92 1.54
N GLY A 16 0.89 2.80 2.49
CA GLY A 16 2.00 2.66 3.44
C GLY A 16 3.33 3.29 2.97
N THR A 17 3.43 3.64 1.68
CA THR A 17 4.63 4.24 1.08
C THR A 17 4.44 5.72 0.77
N LEU A 18 3.51 6.05 -0.11
CA LEU A 18 3.16 7.43 -0.46
C LEU A 18 1.98 7.94 0.37
N VAL A 19 1.05 7.05 0.68
CA VAL A 19 -0.25 7.38 1.26
C VAL A 19 -0.47 6.59 2.54
N ASP A 20 -0.79 7.30 3.61
CA ASP A 20 -1.45 6.72 4.77
C ASP A 20 -2.92 6.52 4.45
N SER A 21 -3.27 5.30 4.06
CA SER A 21 -4.63 4.87 3.71
C SER A 21 -5.29 4.05 4.82
N ALA A 22 -4.60 3.84 5.94
CA ALA A 22 -5.12 3.01 7.03
C ALA A 22 -6.46 3.50 7.58
N PRO A 23 -6.70 4.82 7.81
CA PRO A 23 -7.99 5.30 8.30
C PRO A 23 -9.14 4.98 7.36
N GLY A 24 -8.99 5.25 6.05
CA GLY A 24 -10.02 4.98 5.04
C GLY A 24 -10.29 3.49 4.85
N LEU A 25 -9.24 2.66 4.80
CA LEU A 25 -9.36 1.22 4.71
C LEU A 25 -10.05 0.64 5.95
N THR A 26 -9.68 1.10 7.15
CA THR A 26 -10.29 0.67 8.41
C THR A 26 -11.76 1.00 8.45
N SER A 27 -12.13 2.23 8.11
CA SER A 27 -13.52 2.66 8.04
C SER A 27 -14.34 1.75 7.12
N ALA A 28 -13.82 1.45 5.93
CA ALA A 28 -14.52 0.58 4.97
C ALA A 28 -14.63 -0.87 5.47
N VAL A 29 -13.56 -1.42 6.06
CA VAL A 29 -13.57 -2.78 6.66
C VAL A 29 -14.58 -2.88 7.77
N ASP A 30 -14.54 -1.95 8.72
CA ASP A 30 -15.39 -1.98 9.91
C ASP A 30 -16.86 -1.75 9.57
N ASN A 31 -17.17 -0.84 8.64
CA ASN A 31 -18.52 -0.67 8.14
C ASN A 31 -19.05 -1.92 7.40
N ALA A 32 -18.20 -2.59 6.64
CA ALA A 32 -18.58 -3.82 5.95
C ALA A 32 -18.81 -4.98 6.92
N LEU A 33 -17.98 -5.13 7.96
CA LEU A 33 -18.16 -6.11 9.04
C LEU A 33 -19.42 -5.82 9.84
N TYR A 34 -19.63 -4.55 10.22
CA TYR A 34 -20.81 -4.10 10.97
C TYR A 34 -22.12 -4.39 10.22
N ALA A 35 -22.14 -4.17 8.90
CA ALA A 35 -23.30 -4.46 8.06
C ALA A 35 -23.65 -5.96 8.00
N LEU A 36 -22.73 -6.85 8.37
CA LEU A 36 -22.92 -8.29 8.50
C LEU A 36 -23.11 -8.74 9.96
N GLU A 37 -23.33 -7.81 10.88
CA GLU A 37 -23.45 -8.07 12.32
C GLU A 37 -22.25 -8.82 12.89
N LEU A 38 -21.05 -8.54 12.33
CA LEU A 38 -19.76 -9.06 12.79
C LEU A 38 -19.03 -8.03 13.66
N PRO A 39 -18.13 -8.49 14.56
CA PRO A 39 -17.27 -7.61 15.31
C PRO A 39 -16.38 -6.75 14.39
N VAL A 40 -16.23 -5.47 14.71
CA VAL A 40 -15.34 -4.54 14.00
C VAL A 40 -13.89 -4.72 14.44
N ALA A 41 -12.95 -4.53 13.52
CA ALA A 41 -11.55 -4.90 13.73
C ALA A 41 -10.73 -3.78 14.39
N GLY A 42 -10.99 -2.53 14.01
CA GLY A 42 -10.21 -1.35 14.41
C GLY A 42 -8.87 -1.24 13.67
N GLU A 43 -8.34 -0.02 13.68
CA GLU A 43 -7.18 0.36 12.86
C GLU A 43 -5.91 -0.41 13.20
N GLU A 44 -5.60 -0.61 14.49
CA GLU A 44 -4.41 -1.35 14.95
C GLU A 44 -4.31 -2.75 14.33
N ARG A 45 -5.46 -3.38 14.04
CA ARG A 45 -5.50 -4.71 13.43
C ARG A 45 -5.52 -4.63 11.92
N VAL A 46 -6.32 -3.73 11.34
CA VAL A 46 -6.44 -3.57 9.88
C VAL A 46 -5.09 -3.24 9.26
N ILE A 47 -4.28 -2.38 9.88
CA ILE A 47 -2.92 -2.05 9.44
C ILE A 47 -2.08 -3.32 9.19
N THR A 48 -2.21 -4.34 10.05
CA THR A 48 -1.44 -5.59 9.89
C THR A 48 -1.92 -6.46 8.73
N TRP A 49 -3.01 -6.11 8.09
CA TRP A 49 -3.60 -6.86 6.97
C TRP A 49 -3.41 -6.20 5.60
N ILE A 50 -3.03 -4.91 5.57
CA ILE A 50 -2.84 -4.12 4.34
C ILE A 50 -1.62 -4.64 3.56
N GLY A 51 -1.63 -4.52 2.22
CA GLY A 51 -0.49 -4.77 1.34
C GLY A 51 -0.65 -5.93 0.33
N ASN A 52 -1.63 -6.84 0.52
CA ASN A 52 -1.87 -7.96 -0.40
C ASN A 52 -3.10 -7.77 -1.32
N GLY A 53 -3.68 -6.57 -1.34
CA GLY A 53 -4.90 -6.26 -2.09
C GLY A 53 -6.18 -6.57 -1.32
N ALA A 54 -7.31 -6.10 -1.87
CA ALA A 54 -8.58 -6.08 -1.16
C ALA A 54 -9.15 -7.49 -0.88
N ASP A 55 -8.94 -8.47 -1.75
CA ASP A 55 -9.43 -9.83 -1.54
C ASP A 55 -8.82 -10.46 -0.30
N VAL A 56 -7.49 -10.38 -0.17
CA VAL A 56 -6.76 -10.91 1.00
C VAL A 56 -7.10 -10.13 2.26
N LEU A 57 -7.29 -8.81 2.15
CA LEU A 57 -7.75 -7.98 3.27
C LEU A 57 -9.11 -8.47 3.79
N MET A 58 -10.06 -8.75 2.90
CA MET A 58 -11.39 -9.24 3.27
C MET A 58 -11.36 -10.66 3.84
N GLU A 59 -10.51 -11.54 3.29
CA GLU A 59 -10.32 -12.89 3.85
C GLU A 59 -9.82 -12.85 5.30
N ARG A 60 -8.84 -11.99 5.57
CA ARG A 60 -8.27 -11.79 6.91
C ARG A 60 -9.31 -11.20 7.86
N ALA A 61 -10.02 -10.17 7.42
CA ALA A 61 -11.05 -9.51 8.20
C ALA A 61 -12.19 -10.49 8.57
N LEU A 62 -12.71 -11.24 7.61
CA LEU A 62 -13.77 -12.21 7.84
C LEU A 62 -13.33 -13.35 8.77
N THR A 63 -12.14 -13.90 8.52
CA THR A 63 -11.59 -14.99 9.33
C THR A 63 -11.48 -14.57 10.79
N TRP A 64 -10.89 -13.40 11.04
CA TRP A 64 -10.79 -12.84 12.38
C TRP A 64 -12.16 -12.57 13.01
N ALA A 65 -13.06 -11.89 12.28
CA ALA A 65 -14.36 -11.48 12.83
C ALA A 65 -15.25 -12.69 13.19
N ARG A 66 -15.22 -13.77 12.42
CA ARG A 66 -15.92 -15.03 12.74
C ARG A 66 -15.34 -15.67 14.00
N GLN A 67 -14.02 -15.70 14.15
CA GLN A 67 -13.38 -16.25 15.33
C GLN A 67 -13.69 -15.43 16.59
N GLU A 68 -13.64 -14.10 16.47
CA GLU A 68 -13.97 -13.18 17.57
C GLU A 68 -15.44 -13.33 17.98
N ARG A 69 -16.38 -13.38 17.02
CA ARG A 69 -17.79 -13.62 17.30
C ARG A 69 -18.01 -14.96 18.02
N ALA A 70 -17.33 -16.02 17.58
CA ALA A 70 -17.41 -17.33 18.22
C ALA A 70 -16.92 -17.27 19.68
N THR A 71 -15.82 -16.58 19.93
CA THR A 71 -15.27 -16.36 21.28
C THR A 71 -16.24 -15.59 22.17
N LEU A 72 -16.81 -14.49 21.69
CA LEU A 72 -17.80 -13.70 22.42
C LEU A 72 -19.06 -14.50 22.73
N ARG A 73 -19.56 -15.29 21.77
CA ARG A 73 -20.73 -16.17 21.99
C ARG A 73 -20.46 -17.26 23.06
N ALA A 74 -19.28 -17.87 22.99
CA ALA A 74 -18.87 -18.87 23.98
C ALA A 74 -18.80 -18.28 25.41
N ALA A 75 -18.26 -17.06 25.53
CA ALA A 75 -18.22 -16.33 26.80
C ALA A 75 -19.64 -16.04 27.37
N MET A 76 -20.64 -15.92 26.49
CA MET A 76 -22.05 -15.72 26.85
C MET A 76 -22.80 -17.06 27.06
N GLY A 77 -22.13 -18.22 27.01
CA GLY A 77 -22.75 -19.53 27.12
C GLY A 77 -23.63 -19.95 25.91
N LYS A 78 -23.41 -19.31 24.74
CA LYS A 78 -24.12 -19.58 23.49
C LYS A 78 -23.29 -20.49 22.58
N PRO A 79 -23.93 -21.26 21.65
CA PRO A 79 -23.19 -21.99 20.62
C PRO A 79 -22.26 -21.06 19.81
N SER A 80 -21.08 -21.53 19.44
CA SER A 80 -20.10 -20.77 18.67
C SER A 80 -20.56 -20.47 17.24
N VAL A 81 -21.40 -21.31 16.68
CA VAL A 81 -22.01 -21.21 15.34
C VAL A 81 -23.53 -21.07 15.51
N ASP A 82 -24.14 -20.22 14.68
CA ASP A 82 -25.60 -20.07 14.61
C ASP A 82 -26.14 -20.90 13.44
N ASP A 83 -27.31 -21.52 13.58
CA ASP A 83 -27.98 -22.26 12.50
C ASP A 83 -28.32 -21.36 11.28
N HIS A 84 -28.31 -20.05 11.48
CA HIS A 84 -28.52 -19.04 10.43
C HIS A 84 -27.22 -18.47 9.82
N ASP A 85 -26.03 -19.00 10.20
CA ASP A 85 -24.77 -18.55 9.64
C ASP A 85 -24.66 -18.93 8.16
N ILE A 86 -24.51 -17.92 7.31
CA ILE A 86 -24.22 -18.15 5.89
C ILE A 86 -22.82 -18.76 5.69
N PRO A 87 -22.63 -19.60 4.65
CA PRO A 87 -21.33 -20.17 4.30
C PRO A 87 -20.24 -19.10 4.17
N GLN A 88 -19.02 -19.43 4.58
CA GLN A 88 -17.93 -18.46 4.64
C GLN A 88 -17.60 -17.84 3.26
N ASP A 89 -17.65 -18.64 2.21
CA ASP A 89 -17.38 -18.17 0.84
C ASP A 89 -18.46 -17.23 0.31
N GLU A 90 -19.72 -17.43 0.69
CA GLU A 90 -20.81 -16.51 0.39
C GLU A 90 -20.69 -15.23 1.21
N GLN A 91 -20.38 -15.34 2.49
CA GLN A 91 -20.18 -14.20 3.38
C GLN A 91 -19.00 -13.35 2.91
N LEU A 92 -17.92 -13.97 2.43
CA LEU A 92 -16.76 -13.27 1.86
C LEU A 92 -17.13 -12.46 0.61
N ARG A 93 -17.92 -13.03 -0.29
CA ARG A 93 -18.42 -12.33 -1.48
C ARG A 93 -19.30 -11.13 -1.13
N ILE A 94 -20.14 -11.26 -0.11
CA ILE A 94 -20.97 -10.14 0.37
C ILE A 94 -20.09 -9.07 1.02
N LEU A 95 -19.18 -9.49 1.91
CA LEU A 95 -18.26 -8.60 2.60
C LEU A 95 -17.42 -7.79 1.59
N ARG A 96 -16.89 -8.44 0.54
CA ARG A 96 -16.10 -7.77 -0.50
C ARG A 96 -16.91 -6.68 -1.22
N LYS A 97 -18.17 -6.95 -1.58
CA LYS A 97 -19.04 -5.95 -2.21
C LYS A 97 -19.36 -4.77 -1.29
N LEU A 98 -19.58 -5.04 -0.01
CA LEU A 98 -19.82 -4.01 0.99
C LEU A 98 -18.57 -3.14 1.17
N PHE A 99 -17.40 -3.78 1.28
CA PHE A 99 -16.13 -3.08 1.36
C PHE A 99 -15.92 -2.16 0.15
N ASP A 100 -16.08 -2.65 -1.08
CA ASP A 100 -15.88 -1.84 -2.29
C ASP A 100 -16.78 -0.60 -2.30
N ARG A 101 -18.04 -0.74 -1.84
CA ARG A 101 -18.97 0.39 -1.71
C ARG A 101 -18.52 1.40 -0.66
N TYR A 102 -18.21 0.93 0.56
CA TYR A 102 -17.80 1.83 1.64
C TYR A 102 -16.44 2.46 1.37
N TYR A 103 -15.55 1.72 0.71
CA TYR A 103 -14.24 2.25 0.38
C TYR A 103 -14.31 3.32 -0.72
N ALA A 104 -15.20 3.18 -1.69
CA ALA A 104 -15.43 4.22 -2.69
C ALA A 104 -15.91 5.55 -2.06
N GLU A 105 -16.63 5.49 -0.94
CA GLU A 105 -17.08 6.66 -0.20
C GLU A 105 -16.00 7.24 0.74
N ALA A 106 -15.14 6.39 1.31
CA ALA A 106 -14.19 6.76 2.38
C ALA A 106 -12.76 6.99 1.88
N ALA A 107 -12.41 6.54 0.68
CA ALA A 107 -11.02 6.51 0.22
C ALA A 107 -10.39 7.90 0.15
N GLU A 108 -11.12 8.90 -0.32
CA GLU A 108 -10.60 10.26 -0.48
C GLU A 108 -10.45 10.98 0.87
N GLU A 109 -11.44 10.85 1.77
CA GLU A 109 -11.43 11.54 3.07
C GLU A 109 -10.50 10.86 4.08
N GLY A 110 -10.29 9.56 3.94
CA GLY A 110 -9.50 8.73 4.87
C GLY A 110 -8.09 8.39 4.37
N SER A 111 -7.57 9.11 3.39
CA SER A 111 -6.23 8.89 2.84
C SER A 111 -5.44 10.19 2.79
N PHE A 112 -4.19 10.15 3.26
CA PHE A 112 -3.33 11.33 3.39
C PHE A 112 -1.94 11.01 2.85
N LEU A 113 -1.26 11.98 2.25
CA LEU A 113 0.15 11.82 1.91
C LEU A 113 1.00 11.73 3.18
N PHE A 114 1.95 10.82 3.18
CA PHE A 114 2.98 10.84 4.22
C PHE A 114 3.82 12.12 4.13
N PRO A 115 4.48 12.52 5.23
CA PRO A 115 5.30 13.73 5.25
C PRO A 115 6.33 13.75 4.11
N ALA A 116 6.53 14.92 3.52
CA ALA A 116 7.48 15.22 2.44
C ALA A 116 7.25 14.47 1.11
N VAL A 117 6.18 13.67 0.94
CA VAL A 117 5.93 12.93 -0.31
C VAL A 117 5.71 13.87 -1.49
N ALA A 118 4.82 14.87 -1.37
CA ALA A 118 4.51 15.78 -2.48
C ALA A 118 5.75 16.52 -2.97
N ASP A 119 6.53 17.09 -2.05
CA ASP A 119 7.73 17.87 -2.37
C ASP A 119 8.82 16.99 -3.00
N THR A 120 9.00 15.78 -2.47
CA THR A 120 9.99 14.82 -3.00
C THR A 120 9.61 14.34 -4.39
N LEU A 121 8.35 13.97 -4.62
CA LEU A 121 7.86 13.62 -5.96
C LEU A 121 8.05 14.77 -6.95
N GLY A 122 7.73 16.00 -6.53
CA GLY A 122 7.94 17.21 -7.33
C GLY A 122 9.42 17.41 -7.70
N ALA A 123 10.34 17.24 -6.76
CA ALA A 123 11.77 17.38 -6.99
C ALA A 123 12.32 16.30 -7.93
N LEU A 124 11.91 15.05 -7.76
CA LEU A 124 12.29 13.92 -8.63
C LEU A 124 11.76 14.12 -10.06
N HIS A 125 10.52 14.56 -10.19
CA HIS A 125 9.90 14.86 -11.48
C HIS A 125 10.61 16.04 -12.18
N ALA A 126 10.92 17.11 -11.46
CA ALA A 126 11.64 18.26 -12.00
C ALA A 126 13.06 17.90 -12.47
N LYS A 127 13.67 16.86 -11.90
CA LYS A 127 14.95 16.31 -12.36
C LYS A 127 14.82 15.54 -13.68
N GLY A 128 13.62 15.26 -14.13
CA GLY A 128 13.36 14.52 -15.36
C GLY A 128 13.46 13.00 -15.21
N LEU A 129 13.41 12.48 -13.99
CA LEU A 129 13.32 11.04 -13.75
C LEU A 129 11.90 10.56 -14.06
N PRO A 130 11.69 9.55 -14.91
CA PRO A 130 10.39 8.93 -15.07
C PRO A 130 9.98 8.23 -13.77
N LEU A 131 8.77 8.58 -13.29
CA LEU A 131 8.20 8.01 -12.08
C LEU A 131 7.05 7.08 -12.44
N ALA A 132 6.96 5.96 -11.74
CA ALA A 132 5.90 4.98 -11.88
C ALA A 132 5.27 4.66 -10.52
N LEU A 133 4.02 4.20 -10.56
CA LEU A 133 3.32 3.65 -9.40
C LEU A 133 3.06 2.16 -9.63
N VAL A 134 3.30 1.34 -8.61
CA VAL A 134 3.01 -0.10 -8.62
C VAL A 134 2.37 -0.51 -7.31
N THR A 135 1.09 -0.82 -7.33
CA THR A 135 0.33 -1.15 -6.12
C THR A 135 -0.49 -2.42 -6.27
N ASN A 136 -0.69 -3.14 -5.17
CA ASN A 136 -1.64 -4.26 -5.09
C ASN A 136 -3.09 -3.81 -4.91
N LYS A 137 -3.32 -2.50 -4.74
CA LYS A 137 -4.66 -1.90 -4.67
C LYS A 137 -5.44 -2.17 -5.95
N PRO A 138 -6.75 -2.49 -5.89
CA PRO A 138 -7.57 -2.66 -7.09
C PRO A 138 -7.53 -1.41 -7.97
N THR A 139 -7.31 -1.61 -9.27
CA THR A 139 -7.08 -0.54 -10.26
C THR A 139 -8.16 0.56 -10.25
N PRO A 140 -9.47 0.27 -10.08
CA PRO A 140 -10.51 1.32 -10.05
C PRO A 140 -10.35 2.35 -8.95
N PHE A 141 -9.68 2.01 -7.84
CA PHE A 141 -9.47 2.92 -6.72
C PHE A 141 -8.17 3.75 -6.81
N VAL A 142 -7.31 3.46 -7.79
CA VAL A 142 -6.00 4.11 -7.88
C VAL A 142 -6.11 5.53 -8.44
N ALA A 143 -6.65 5.68 -9.65
CA ALA A 143 -6.69 6.99 -10.31
C ALA A 143 -7.48 8.05 -9.52
N PRO A 144 -8.69 7.76 -8.98
CA PRO A 144 -9.42 8.75 -8.16
C PRO A 144 -8.62 9.22 -6.94
N LEU A 145 -7.93 8.30 -6.28
CA LEU A 145 -7.11 8.63 -5.11
C LEU A 145 -5.89 9.51 -5.47
N LEU A 146 -5.20 9.19 -6.56
CA LEU A 146 -4.08 10.01 -7.03
C LEU A 146 -4.50 11.42 -7.42
N ASP A 147 -5.68 11.56 -8.03
CA ASP A 147 -6.27 12.85 -8.42
C ASP A 147 -6.67 13.66 -7.18
N ALA A 148 -7.34 13.04 -6.21
CA ALA A 148 -7.74 13.68 -4.95
C ALA A 148 -6.52 14.20 -4.15
N LEU A 149 -5.39 13.49 -4.21
CA LEU A 149 -4.14 13.87 -3.54
C LEU A 149 -3.23 14.77 -4.38
N ASP A 150 -3.64 15.16 -5.60
CA ASP A 150 -2.89 16.01 -6.56
C ASP A 150 -1.48 15.47 -6.91
N ILE A 151 -1.32 14.15 -6.94
CA ILE A 151 -0.03 13.49 -7.28
C ILE A 151 -0.07 12.71 -8.59
N ALA A 152 -1.23 12.54 -9.23
CA ALA A 152 -1.36 11.80 -10.50
C ALA A 152 -0.41 12.32 -11.59
N LYS A 153 -0.20 13.62 -11.64
CA LYS A 153 0.64 14.35 -12.60
C LYS A 153 2.11 13.93 -12.62
N TYR A 154 2.59 13.29 -11.55
CA TYR A 154 4.01 12.89 -11.46
C TYR A 154 4.29 11.53 -12.12
N PHE A 155 3.27 10.69 -12.31
CA PHE A 155 3.48 9.31 -12.76
C PHE A 155 3.30 9.13 -14.26
N THR A 156 4.34 8.65 -14.92
CA THR A 156 4.31 8.27 -16.35
C THR A 156 3.62 6.91 -16.54
N VAL A 157 3.77 6.00 -15.58
CA VAL A 157 3.19 4.65 -15.59
C VAL A 157 2.51 4.40 -14.25
N VAL A 158 1.29 3.88 -14.31
CA VAL A 158 0.53 3.42 -13.12
C VAL A 158 0.11 1.99 -13.37
N ILE A 159 0.44 1.09 -12.43
CA ILE A 159 0.07 -0.33 -12.44
C ILE A 159 -0.70 -0.61 -11.14
N GLY A 160 -1.98 -0.89 -11.27
CA GLY A 160 -2.84 -1.35 -10.18
C GLY A 160 -2.86 -2.87 -10.07
N GLY A 161 -3.51 -3.37 -9.03
CA GLY A 161 -3.54 -4.81 -8.76
C GLY A 161 -4.26 -5.65 -9.82
N ASP A 162 -5.15 -5.07 -10.61
CA ASP A 162 -5.91 -5.78 -11.64
C ASP A 162 -5.27 -5.66 -13.04
N ASP A 163 -4.17 -4.91 -13.17
CA ASP A 163 -3.46 -4.71 -14.43
C ASP A 163 -2.44 -5.82 -14.73
N VAL A 164 -2.22 -6.73 -13.79
CA VAL A 164 -1.26 -7.84 -13.88
C VAL A 164 -1.90 -9.15 -13.46
N GLN A 165 -1.35 -10.27 -13.92
CA GLN A 165 -1.81 -11.59 -13.49
C GLN A 165 -1.30 -11.91 -12.07
N ASN A 166 -0.07 -11.52 -11.79
CA ASN A 166 0.59 -11.80 -10.52
C ASN A 166 0.99 -10.50 -9.83
N LYS A 167 0.34 -10.23 -8.69
CA LYS A 167 0.62 -9.06 -7.84
C LYS A 167 1.94 -9.22 -7.09
N LYS A 168 2.49 -8.14 -6.54
CA LYS A 168 3.61 -8.20 -5.60
C LYS A 168 3.28 -9.18 -4.45
N PRO A 169 4.21 -10.09 -4.06
CA PRO A 169 5.66 -10.07 -4.26
C PRO A 169 6.18 -10.65 -5.59
N HIS A 170 5.31 -11.02 -6.54
CA HIS A 170 5.75 -11.46 -7.87
C HIS A 170 6.41 -10.29 -8.62
N PRO A 171 7.49 -10.53 -9.42
CA PRO A 171 8.21 -9.47 -10.11
C PRO A 171 7.47 -8.84 -11.31
N GLU A 172 6.39 -9.47 -11.78
CA GLU A 172 5.67 -9.08 -13.01
C GLU A 172 5.34 -7.58 -13.09
N PRO A 173 4.78 -6.93 -12.05
CA PRO A 173 4.44 -5.51 -12.15
C PRO A 173 5.67 -4.62 -12.35
N LEU A 174 6.80 -4.95 -11.72
CA LEU A 174 8.04 -4.17 -11.83
C LEU A 174 8.72 -4.39 -13.19
N LEU A 175 8.69 -5.61 -13.71
CA LEU A 175 9.19 -5.92 -15.06
C LEU A 175 8.34 -5.20 -16.12
N LEU A 176 7.02 -5.10 -15.94
CA LEU A 176 6.13 -4.35 -16.81
C LEU A 176 6.45 -2.84 -16.80
N VAL A 177 6.76 -2.27 -15.63
CA VAL A 177 7.22 -0.88 -15.54
C VAL A 177 8.54 -0.69 -16.28
N ALA A 178 9.52 -1.57 -16.07
CA ALA A 178 10.82 -1.49 -16.74
C ALA A 178 10.65 -1.54 -18.27
N GLU A 179 9.79 -2.41 -18.79
CA GLU A 179 9.43 -2.49 -20.22
C GLU A 179 8.81 -1.17 -20.73
N LYS A 180 7.78 -0.65 -20.01
CA LYS A 180 7.07 0.58 -20.41
C LYS A 180 7.98 1.82 -20.40
N LEU A 181 8.94 1.86 -19.48
CA LEU A 181 9.92 2.95 -19.38
C LEU A 181 11.17 2.71 -20.23
N SER A 182 11.28 1.57 -20.94
CA SER A 182 12.46 1.15 -21.71
C SER A 182 13.76 1.17 -20.89
N LEU A 183 13.68 0.65 -19.65
CA LEU A 183 14.80 0.53 -18.71
C LEU A 183 15.18 -0.94 -18.53
N ALA A 184 16.45 -1.19 -18.25
CA ALA A 184 16.84 -2.47 -17.67
C ALA A 184 16.36 -2.51 -16.19
N PRO A 185 15.95 -3.69 -15.64
CA PRO A 185 15.53 -3.78 -14.24
C PRO A 185 16.54 -3.19 -13.25
N ALA A 186 17.84 -3.36 -13.49
CA ALA A 186 18.91 -2.80 -12.65
C ALA A 186 19.01 -1.26 -12.69
N GLU A 187 18.37 -0.60 -13.65
CA GLU A 187 18.28 0.87 -13.77
C GLU A 187 17.03 1.43 -13.09
N GLN A 188 16.18 0.55 -12.55
CA GLN A 188 14.95 0.91 -11.82
C GLN A 188 15.16 0.79 -10.33
N LEU A 189 14.78 1.85 -9.61
CA LEU A 189 14.62 1.84 -8.16
C LEU A 189 13.16 1.51 -7.84
N PHE A 190 12.92 0.60 -6.90
CA PHE A 190 11.61 0.39 -6.32
C PHE A 190 11.60 0.79 -4.85
N VAL A 191 10.64 1.62 -4.48
CA VAL A 191 10.47 2.18 -3.14
C VAL A 191 9.16 1.64 -2.56
N GLY A 192 9.24 0.99 -1.40
CA GLY A 192 8.08 0.41 -0.75
C GLY A 192 8.28 0.24 0.75
N ASP A 193 7.22 -0.12 1.47
CA ASP A 193 7.23 -0.23 2.93
C ASP A 193 7.03 -1.67 3.44
N SER A 194 6.83 -2.62 2.54
CA SER A 194 6.49 -3.99 2.91
C SER A 194 7.46 -5.03 2.35
N ARG A 195 7.46 -6.21 2.98
CA ARG A 195 8.19 -7.37 2.46
C ARG A 195 7.78 -7.74 1.03
N ASN A 196 6.53 -7.49 0.63
CA ASN A 196 6.08 -7.76 -0.74
C ASN A 196 6.84 -6.89 -1.75
N ASP A 197 7.13 -5.66 -1.40
CA ASP A 197 7.86 -4.70 -2.24
C ASP A 197 9.31 -5.13 -2.41
N ILE A 198 9.96 -5.44 -1.30
CA ILE A 198 11.37 -5.84 -1.29
C ILE A 198 11.56 -7.17 -2.03
N GLN A 199 10.67 -8.14 -1.83
CA GLN A 199 10.71 -9.43 -2.53
C GLN A 199 10.47 -9.25 -4.04
N ALA A 200 9.50 -8.42 -4.43
CA ALA A 200 9.24 -8.12 -5.84
C ALA A 200 10.45 -7.45 -6.51
N ALA A 201 11.08 -6.46 -5.84
CA ALA A 201 12.27 -5.78 -6.34
C ALA A 201 13.44 -6.74 -6.52
N LYS A 202 13.73 -7.58 -5.52
CA LYS A 202 14.78 -8.61 -5.59
C LYS A 202 14.53 -9.59 -6.73
N ALA A 203 13.30 -10.08 -6.86
CA ALA A 203 12.93 -11.04 -7.90
C ALA A 203 12.98 -10.43 -9.31
N ALA A 204 12.69 -9.13 -9.45
CA ALA A 204 12.80 -8.40 -10.72
C ALA A 204 14.24 -7.98 -11.06
N GLY A 205 15.17 -8.03 -10.12
CA GLY A 205 16.53 -7.52 -10.27
C GLY A 205 16.63 -5.99 -10.20
N CYS A 206 15.65 -5.33 -9.55
CA CYS A 206 15.63 -3.90 -9.28
C CYS A 206 16.39 -3.56 -8.00
N CYS A 207 16.89 -2.32 -7.91
CA CYS A 207 17.36 -1.77 -6.65
C CYS A 207 16.14 -1.49 -5.74
N SER A 208 16.27 -1.74 -4.42
CA SER A 208 15.18 -1.57 -3.46
C SER A 208 15.51 -0.56 -2.38
N VAL A 209 14.54 0.31 -2.08
CA VAL A 209 14.48 1.13 -0.86
C VAL A 209 13.30 0.69 -0.04
N GLY A 210 13.54 0.37 1.22
CA GLY A 210 12.52 0.14 2.23
C GLY A 210 12.26 1.39 3.07
N LEU A 211 10.99 1.67 3.39
CA LEU A 211 10.58 2.77 4.27
C LEU A 211 10.06 2.20 5.58
N THR A 212 10.62 2.67 6.73
CA THR A 212 10.35 2.08 8.03
C THR A 212 9.01 2.50 8.64
N TYR A 213 8.42 3.58 8.15
CA TYR A 213 7.19 4.16 8.70
C TYR A 213 5.89 3.50 8.22
N GLY A 214 5.98 2.60 7.22
CA GLY A 214 4.80 1.95 6.64
C GLY A 214 4.25 0.77 7.44
N TYR A 215 3.49 -0.08 6.82
CA TYR A 215 2.67 -1.06 7.53
C TYR A 215 3.37 -2.40 7.77
N ASN A 216 4.04 -2.93 6.80
CA ASN A 216 4.79 -4.21 6.81
C ASN A 216 4.25 -5.31 7.77
N TYR A 217 2.92 -5.46 7.87
CA TYR A 217 2.27 -6.50 8.70
C TYR A 217 2.66 -6.49 10.19
N GLY A 218 3.14 -5.35 10.71
CA GLY A 218 3.63 -5.21 12.09
C GLY A 218 5.04 -5.77 12.33
N GLU A 219 5.79 -6.13 11.26
CA GLU A 219 7.15 -6.64 11.34
C GLU A 219 8.17 -5.57 10.91
N PRO A 220 9.40 -5.55 11.50
CA PRO A 220 10.44 -4.65 11.02
C PRO A 220 10.83 -4.94 9.56
N LEU A 221 10.79 -3.92 8.69
CA LEU A 221 11.10 -4.08 7.27
C LEU A 221 12.56 -4.48 7.01
N ALA A 222 13.47 -4.16 7.94
CA ALA A 222 14.87 -4.58 7.89
C ALA A 222 15.04 -6.11 7.73
N LEU A 223 14.09 -6.92 8.24
CA LEU A 223 14.10 -8.38 8.08
C LEU A 223 13.96 -8.84 6.62
N SER A 224 13.45 -7.97 5.74
CA SER A 224 13.34 -8.23 4.30
C SER A 224 14.63 -7.86 3.55
N GLU A 225 15.63 -7.29 4.24
CA GLU A 225 16.95 -6.93 3.69
C GLU A 225 16.86 -6.10 2.39
N PRO A 226 16.22 -4.91 2.40
CA PRO A 226 16.28 -4.01 1.25
C PRO A 226 17.72 -3.55 0.98
N ASP A 227 18.02 -3.08 -0.24
CA ASP A 227 19.34 -2.52 -0.55
C ASP A 227 19.63 -1.26 0.28
N TYR A 228 18.58 -0.45 0.52
CA TYR A 228 18.63 0.73 1.40
C TYR A 228 17.38 0.78 2.27
N LEU A 229 17.53 1.30 3.47
CA LEU A 229 16.46 1.46 4.44
C LEU A 229 16.44 2.92 4.91
N PHE A 230 15.29 3.58 4.75
CA PHE A 230 15.12 4.99 5.11
C PHE A 230 13.97 5.14 6.12
N ASP A 231 14.10 6.11 7.01
CA ASP A 231 13.08 6.46 7.99
C ASP A 231 12.15 7.57 7.49
N GLN A 232 12.58 8.31 6.47
CA GLN A 232 11.81 9.41 5.89
C GLN A 232 11.86 9.36 4.36
N PHE A 233 10.75 9.74 3.72
CA PHE A 233 10.64 9.68 2.26
C PHE A 233 11.61 10.63 1.54
N ASN A 234 11.90 11.79 2.12
CA ASN A 234 12.82 12.78 1.54
C ASN A 234 14.30 12.37 1.57
N GLU A 235 14.68 11.31 2.27
CA GLU A 235 16.04 10.74 2.22
C GLU A 235 16.39 10.22 0.81
N LEU A 236 15.37 9.97 -0.03
CA LEU A 236 15.57 9.64 -1.45
C LEU A 236 16.36 10.74 -2.20
N LEU A 237 16.14 12.02 -1.87
CA LEU A 237 16.78 13.12 -2.59
C LEU A 237 18.30 13.10 -2.44
N PRO A 238 18.88 13.17 -1.23
CA PRO A 238 20.33 13.12 -1.08
C PRO A 238 20.93 11.78 -1.52
N ALA A 239 20.19 10.67 -1.34
CA ALA A 239 20.63 9.36 -1.80
C ALA A 239 20.81 9.31 -3.34
N LEU A 240 20.01 10.08 -4.09
CA LEU A 240 20.09 10.23 -5.53
C LEU A 240 20.92 11.46 -5.98
N GLY A 241 21.67 12.09 -5.05
CA GLY A 241 22.52 13.25 -5.32
C GLY A 241 21.75 14.54 -5.59
N LEU A 242 20.51 14.64 -5.07
CA LEU A 242 19.68 15.84 -5.16
C LEU A 242 19.70 16.61 -3.84
N PRO A 243 19.53 17.95 -3.85
CA PRO A 243 19.44 18.72 -2.61
C PRO A 243 18.17 18.32 -1.84
N HIS A 244 18.26 18.36 -0.51
CA HIS A 244 17.06 18.30 0.34
C HIS A 244 16.11 19.41 -0.07
N SER A 245 14.81 19.11 -0.20
CA SER A 245 13.79 20.16 -0.19
C SER A 245 13.81 20.75 1.22
N GLU A 246 14.30 21.97 1.39
CA GLU A 246 14.15 22.70 2.64
C GLU A 246 12.65 22.86 2.90
N THR A 247 12.12 22.12 3.85
CA THR A 247 10.81 22.44 4.43
C THR A 247 10.97 23.84 5.00
N GLN A 248 10.27 24.83 4.44
CA GLN A 248 10.21 26.17 5.03
C GLN A 248 9.61 25.99 6.43
N GLU A 249 10.47 25.99 7.45
CA GLU A 249 10.03 26.29 8.81
C GLU A 249 9.39 27.66 8.74
N LEU A 250 8.07 27.71 8.80
CA LEU A 250 7.31 28.93 9.05
C LEU A 250 7.81 29.49 10.38
N LYS A 251 8.74 30.44 10.29
CA LYS A 251 9.08 31.30 11.43
C LYS A 251 7.81 32.07 11.77
N HIS A 252 7.14 31.66 12.81
CA HIS A 252 6.20 32.51 13.51
C HIS A 252 7.02 33.54 14.31
N ASP A 253 7.11 34.75 13.77
CA ASP A 253 7.41 35.97 14.50
C ASP A 253 6.15 36.43 15.26
#